data_aa8d39aa085991965858d33fe77bc9ef
#
_entry.id   aa8d39aa085991965858d33fe77bc9ef
#
_cell.length_a   1.000
_cell.length_b   1.000
_cell.length_c   1.000
_cell.angle_alpha   90.00
_cell.angle_beta   90.00
_cell.angle_gamma   90.00
#
_symmetry.space_group_name_H-M   'P 1'
#
loop_
_entity.id
_entity.type
_entity.pdbx_description
1 polymer ?
#
loop_
_entity_poly.entity_id
_entity_poly.type
_entity_poly.pdbx_seq_one_letter_code
_entity_poly.pdbx_strand_id
1 'polypeptide(L)'
;MSEILKSIKKGSIKPLYFLHGEEPFHIEQIADKIQNLAIPLHEKGFNEFVLFGKELTVGALLNYARRFPMMAERQLVIVKDATQIQGIDLKENQKMLEDYATNPLSSTILVLCFGNAQDERKTWVKAFAKKGVLQNFKKFYDNQLPEFVASYCHGKGVKISMKAIQLLIEHIGNDLKRLTSEIDKVVLNVKLGDGIDADVIQKYVGISKEYNVFELQKALIQRDILKANQIIIYFGNSPKDNPIQPILIILYIFFSKVLLIQASNDKSESAVASLLKVNVFFAKDYLNASRNYSFQKLTQIIHFLKIADLKSKGVETGEEIEVDILKKLIFEILH
;
A
#
# COMPACT_ATOMS: atom_id res chain seq x y z
N MET A 1 13.04 4.33 5.09
CA MET A 1 12.74 3.87 6.47
C MET A 1 12.48 5.10 7.32
N SER A 2 11.32 5.22 7.97
CA SER A 2 10.94 6.44 8.71
C SER A 2 11.96 6.74 9.82
N GLU A 3 12.28 8.02 10.03
CA GLU A 3 13.23 8.47 11.08
C GLU A 3 12.82 7.97 12.47
N ILE A 4 11.51 7.87 12.69
CA ILE A 4 10.97 7.36 13.95
C ILE A 4 11.34 5.90 14.21
N LEU A 5 11.36 5.04 13.18
CA LEU A 5 11.83 3.66 13.33
C LEU A 5 13.29 3.59 13.76
N LYS A 6 14.13 4.52 13.30
CA LYS A 6 15.54 4.59 13.70
C LYS A 6 15.72 5.11 15.13
N SER A 7 14.83 5.99 15.60
CA SER A 7 14.90 6.59 16.93
C SER A 7 14.47 5.64 18.07
N ILE A 8 13.62 4.64 17.77
CA ILE A 8 13.16 3.66 18.77
C ILE A 8 14.29 2.65 19.05
N LYS A 9 14.91 2.79 20.22
CA LYS A 9 15.96 1.89 20.72
C LYS A 9 15.60 1.47 22.15
N LYS A 10 16.13 0.32 22.59
CA LYS A 10 15.98 -0.12 23.98
C LYS A 10 16.51 0.99 24.93
N GLY A 11 15.71 1.42 25.89
CA GLY A 11 16.03 2.52 26.82
C GLY A 11 15.61 3.93 26.35
N SER A 12 15.19 4.13 25.09
CA SER A 12 14.71 5.44 24.58
C SER A 12 13.21 5.45 24.25
N ILE A 13 12.47 4.44 24.69
CA ILE A 13 11.03 4.32 24.42
C ILE A 13 10.26 5.31 25.29
N LYS A 14 9.47 6.18 24.65
CA LYS A 14 8.63 7.18 25.31
C LYS A 14 7.38 6.56 25.95
N PRO A 15 6.74 7.22 26.91
CA PRO A 15 5.54 6.67 27.56
C PRO A 15 4.30 6.68 26.66
N LEU A 16 4.24 7.55 25.65
CA LEU A 16 3.07 7.70 24.80
C LEU A 16 3.46 7.65 23.31
N TYR A 17 2.69 6.90 22.54
CA TYR A 17 2.73 6.89 21.08
C TYR A 17 1.32 7.04 20.53
N PHE A 18 1.13 8.05 19.71
CA PHE A 18 -0.10 8.31 18.97
C PHE A 18 0.23 8.17 17.48
N LEU A 19 -0.05 6.99 16.93
CA LEU A 19 0.25 6.64 15.56
C LEU A 19 -1.05 6.68 14.75
N HIS A 20 -1.10 7.48 13.70
CA HIS A 20 -2.31 7.63 12.90
C HIS A 20 -2.01 7.85 11.42
N GLY A 21 -3.01 7.70 10.56
CA GLY A 21 -2.89 7.95 9.14
C GLY A 21 -3.47 6.84 8.29
N GLU A 22 -3.31 7.00 6.97
CA GLU A 22 -3.89 6.12 5.95
C GLU A 22 -2.95 4.98 5.53
N GLU A 23 -1.73 4.90 6.14
CA GLU A 23 -0.75 3.87 5.84
C GLU A 23 -0.55 2.93 7.04
N PRO A 24 -1.36 1.86 7.13
CA PRO A 24 -1.33 0.94 8.26
C PRO A 24 -0.02 0.18 8.39
N PHE A 25 0.68 -0.08 7.29
CA PHE A 25 1.96 -0.81 7.30
C PHE A 25 2.99 -0.16 8.23
N HIS A 26 3.17 1.16 8.15
CA HIS A 26 4.12 1.86 9.01
C HIS A 26 3.68 1.95 10.45
N ILE A 27 2.39 2.07 10.70
CA ILE A 27 1.81 2.05 12.05
C ILE A 27 2.10 0.70 12.71
N GLU A 28 1.80 -0.41 12.01
CA GLU A 28 2.09 -1.76 12.47
C GLU A 28 3.59 -1.97 12.72
N GLN A 29 4.46 -1.57 11.79
CA GLN A 29 5.92 -1.70 11.95
C GLN A 29 6.44 -1.03 13.22
N ILE A 30 5.93 0.15 13.56
CA ILE A 30 6.35 0.87 14.77
C ILE A 30 5.81 0.18 16.01
N ALA A 31 4.53 -0.18 16.00
CA ALA A 31 3.92 -0.89 17.13
C ALA A 31 4.67 -2.21 17.41
N ASP A 32 4.95 -3.01 16.38
CA ASP A 32 5.70 -4.26 16.50
C ASP A 32 7.12 -4.04 17.00
N LYS A 33 7.79 -2.98 16.53
CA LYS A 33 9.13 -2.64 17.02
C LYS A 33 9.13 -2.25 18.48
N ILE A 34 8.14 -1.46 18.92
CA ILE A 34 7.97 -1.12 20.34
C ILE A 34 7.70 -2.39 21.13
N GLN A 35 6.80 -3.25 20.67
CA GLN A 35 6.43 -4.51 21.31
C GLN A 35 7.65 -5.44 21.53
N ASN A 36 8.56 -5.47 20.54
CA ASN A 36 9.76 -6.31 20.63
C ASN A 36 10.86 -5.74 21.53
N LEU A 37 10.88 -4.42 21.75
CA LEU A 37 11.95 -3.75 22.50
C LEU A 37 11.53 -3.30 23.90
N ALA A 38 10.22 -3.09 24.14
CA ALA A 38 9.71 -2.47 25.36
C ALA A 38 9.76 -3.40 26.57
N ILE A 39 9.38 -4.67 26.36
CA ILE A 39 9.20 -5.65 27.42
C ILE A 39 10.06 -6.88 27.13
N PRO A 40 10.89 -7.34 28.10
CA PRO A 40 11.62 -8.59 27.95
C PRO A 40 10.69 -9.79 27.76
N LEU A 41 11.15 -10.80 27.04
CA LEU A 41 10.31 -11.95 26.65
C LEU A 41 9.65 -12.66 27.85
N HIS A 42 10.37 -12.78 28.96
CA HIS A 42 9.88 -13.44 30.17
C HIS A 42 8.84 -12.62 30.95
N GLU A 43 8.70 -11.31 30.69
CA GLU A 43 7.74 -10.42 31.33
C GLU A 43 6.47 -10.19 30.48
N LYS A 44 6.47 -10.59 29.20
CA LYS A 44 5.38 -10.29 28.25
C LYS A 44 4.02 -10.83 28.71
N GLY A 45 3.97 -12.00 29.31
CA GLY A 45 2.70 -12.62 29.73
C GLY A 45 1.89 -11.81 30.74
N PHE A 46 2.52 -10.94 31.53
CA PHE A 46 1.87 -10.18 32.60
C PHE A 46 1.89 -8.67 32.37
N ASN A 47 2.82 -8.18 31.53
CA ASN A 47 3.08 -6.74 31.38
C ASN A 47 2.89 -6.27 29.93
N GLU A 48 2.39 -7.12 29.02
CA GLU A 48 2.09 -6.77 27.64
C GLU A 48 0.61 -7.00 27.35
N PHE A 49 -0.09 -5.93 26.93
CA PHE A 49 -1.50 -5.94 26.58
C PHE A 49 -1.67 -5.45 25.15
N VAL A 50 -2.05 -6.35 24.25
CA VAL A 50 -2.42 -6.01 22.88
C VAL A 50 -3.94 -6.08 22.78
N LEU A 51 -4.58 -4.93 22.65
CA LEU A 51 -6.02 -4.73 22.72
C LEU A 51 -6.55 -4.25 21.37
N PHE A 52 -7.81 -4.52 21.09
CA PHE A 52 -8.50 -4.05 19.88
C PHE A 52 -9.54 -2.99 20.25
N GLY A 53 -9.56 -1.88 19.54
CA GLY A 53 -10.44 -0.75 19.83
C GLY A 53 -11.91 -1.13 19.92
N LYS A 54 -12.38 -2.04 19.06
CA LYS A 54 -13.77 -2.54 19.03
C LYS A 54 -14.24 -3.13 20.36
N GLU A 55 -13.34 -3.67 21.14
CA GLU A 55 -13.63 -4.36 22.41
C GLU A 55 -13.42 -3.43 23.63
N LEU A 56 -13.08 -2.15 23.41
CA LEU A 56 -12.70 -1.22 24.46
C LEU A 56 -13.64 -0.02 24.55
N THR A 57 -13.85 0.42 25.79
CA THR A 57 -14.26 1.80 26.11
C THR A 57 -13.03 2.61 26.53
N VAL A 58 -13.11 3.94 26.48
CA VAL A 58 -12.02 4.81 26.96
C VAL A 58 -11.71 4.57 28.44
N GLY A 59 -12.74 4.33 29.27
CA GLY A 59 -12.56 3.99 30.68
C GLY A 59 -11.78 2.69 30.89
N ALA A 60 -12.12 1.63 30.14
CA ALA A 60 -11.40 0.36 30.18
C ALA A 60 -9.93 0.51 29.73
N LEU A 61 -9.69 1.25 28.64
CA LEU A 61 -8.34 1.57 28.18
C LEU A 61 -7.51 2.25 29.28
N LEU A 62 -8.07 3.28 29.91
CA LEU A 62 -7.37 4.01 30.97
C LEU A 62 -7.13 3.16 32.22
N ASN A 63 -8.00 2.18 32.49
CA ASN A 63 -7.75 1.21 33.55
C ASN A 63 -6.51 0.35 33.24
N TYR A 64 -6.33 -0.12 32.00
CA TYR A 64 -5.09 -0.77 31.60
C TYR A 64 -3.87 0.16 31.70
N ALA A 65 -3.99 1.38 31.21
CA ALA A 65 -2.88 2.33 31.17
C ALA A 65 -2.42 2.79 32.58
N ARG A 66 -3.30 2.74 33.58
CA ARG A 66 -3.02 3.15 34.97
C ARG A 66 -2.59 2.01 35.88
N ARG A 67 -2.56 0.78 35.39
CA ARG A 67 -2.04 -0.34 36.19
C ARG A 67 -0.55 -0.18 36.42
N PHE A 68 -0.08 -0.73 37.54
CA PHE A 68 1.34 -0.90 37.78
C PHE A 68 1.81 -2.23 37.18
N PRO A 69 3.02 -2.29 36.61
CA PRO A 69 3.57 -3.52 36.07
C PRO A 69 3.76 -4.55 37.22
N MET A 70 3.58 -5.83 36.87
CA MET A 70 3.79 -6.93 37.79
C MET A 70 5.26 -7.36 37.77
N MET A 71 5.97 -7.16 38.87
CA MET A 71 7.38 -7.58 39.06
C MET A 71 8.31 -7.11 37.90
N ALA A 72 8.02 -5.96 37.32
CA ALA A 72 8.74 -5.38 36.20
C ALA A 72 8.81 -3.85 36.30
N GLU A 73 9.72 -3.22 35.57
CA GLU A 73 9.85 -1.76 35.54
C GLU A 73 8.77 -1.10 34.73
N ARG A 74 8.30 -1.76 33.66
CA ARG A 74 7.36 -1.20 32.69
C ARG A 74 6.34 -2.22 32.22
N GLN A 75 5.18 -1.70 31.83
CA GLN A 75 4.16 -2.42 31.07
C GLN A 75 3.94 -1.76 29.70
N LEU A 76 3.43 -2.53 28.77
CA LEU A 76 3.10 -2.09 27.42
C LEU A 76 1.61 -2.31 27.15
N VAL A 77 0.93 -1.27 26.71
CA VAL A 77 -0.46 -1.31 26.25
C VAL A 77 -0.50 -0.83 24.80
N ILE A 78 -0.80 -1.73 23.87
CA ILE A 78 -0.99 -1.41 22.45
C ILE A 78 -2.47 -1.53 22.13
N VAL A 79 -3.05 -0.50 21.56
CA VAL A 79 -4.42 -0.53 21.04
C VAL A 79 -4.38 -0.50 19.52
N LYS A 80 -4.74 -1.61 18.89
CA LYS A 80 -4.96 -1.72 17.44
C LYS A 80 -6.36 -1.21 17.11
N ASP A 81 -6.50 -0.57 15.93
CA ASP A 81 -7.78 0.02 15.50
C ASP A 81 -8.42 0.95 16.53
N ALA A 82 -7.61 1.84 17.13
CA ALA A 82 -8.07 2.77 18.17
C ALA A 82 -9.22 3.68 17.73
N THR A 83 -9.46 3.82 16.44
CA THR A 83 -10.64 4.51 15.86
C THR A 83 -11.96 3.89 16.32
N GLN A 84 -11.96 2.58 16.61
CA GLN A 84 -13.15 1.81 16.98
C GLN A 84 -13.41 1.79 18.50
N ILE A 85 -12.60 2.46 19.31
CA ILE A 85 -12.85 2.56 20.76
C ILE A 85 -14.21 3.20 20.99
N GLN A 86 -15.06 2.53 21.76
CA GLN A 86 -16.42 2.98 22.03
C GLN A 86 -16.41 4.34 22.74
N GLY A 87 -17.09 5.30 22.13
CA GLY A 87 -17.23 6.66 22.64
C GLY A 87 -15.99 7.54 22.53
N ILE A 88 -14.98 7.18 21.72
CA ILE A 88 -13.75 7.98 21.56
C ILE A 88 -14.02 9.40 21.04
N ASP A 89 -15.13 9.60 20.31
CA ASP A 89 -15.53 10.91 19.78
C ASP A 89 -16.27 11.78 20.80
N LEU A 90 -16.66 11.24 21.96
CA LEU A 90 -17.34 11.98 23.01
C LEU A 90 -16.35 12.94 23.71
N LYS A 91 -16.76 14.19 23.90
CA LYS A 91 -15.91 15.23 24.50
C LYS A 91 -15.39 14.84 25.90
N GLU A 92 -16.23 14.19 26.70
CA GLU A 92 -15.88 13.70 28.02
C GLU A 92 -14.74 12.67 27.98
N ASN A 93 -14.84 11.72 27.07
CA ASN A 93 -13.82 10.68 26.87
C ASN A 93 -12.51 11.25 26.31
N GLN A 94 -12.61 12.22 25.38
CA GLN A 94 -11.43 12.92 24.89
C GLN A 94 -10.75 13.72 26.02
N LYS A 95 -11.52 14.30 26.94
CA LYS A 95 -10.98 14.96 28.11
C LYS A 95 -10.27 14.00 29.05
N MET A 96 -10.82 12.80 29.29
CA MET A 96 -10.16 11.76 30.08
C MET A 96 -8.81 11.33 29.48
N LEU A 97 -8.74 11.20 28.15
CA LEU A 97 -7.50 10.88 27.44
C LEU A 97 -6.48 12.04 27.52
N GLU A 98 -6.93 13.28 27.41
CA GLU A 98 -6.11 14.49 27.56
C GLU A 98 -5.50 14.56 28.96
N ASP A 99 -6.30 14.34 29.99
CA ASP A 99 -5.85 14.36 31.38
C ASP A 99 -4.80 13.30 31.65
N TYR A 100 -5.00 12.07 31.14
CA TYR A 100 -3.99 11.02 31.21
C TYR A 100 -2.72 11.39 30.44
N ALA A 101 -2.84 11.89 29.21
CA ALA A 101 -1.69 12.23 28.38
C ALA A 101 -0.88 13.42 28.94
N THR A 102 -1.51 14.30 29.73
CA THR A 102 -0.82 15.42 30.39
C THR A 102 0.09 14.93 31.51
N ASN A 103 -0.31 13.87 32.23
CA ASN A 103 0.49 13.25 33.30
C ASN A 103 0.48 11.71 33.19
N PRO A 104 1.14 11.15 32.13
CA PRO A 104 1.14 9.73 31.88
C PRO A 104 1.96 8.98 32.96
N LEU A 105 1.55 7.77 33.25
CA LEU A 105 2.31 6.90 34.17
C LEU A 105 3.65 6.52 33.52
N SER A 106 4.76 6.82 34.17
CA SER A 106 6.11 6.59 33.58
C SER A 106 6.45 5.11 33.40
N SER A 107 5.80 4.24 34.19
CA SER A 107 5.92 2.78 34.07
C SER A 107 5.05 2.17 32.96
N THR A 108 4.20 2.97 32.29
CA THR A 108 3.36 2.48 31.19
C THR A 108 3.81 3.07 29.85
N ILE A 109 3.92 2.20 28.85
CA ILE A 109 4.07 2.60 27.46
C ILE A 109 2.71 2.37 26.80
N LEU A 110 2.03 3.46 26.43
CA LEU A 110 0.73 3.41 25.75
C LEU A 110 0.92 3.74 24.26
N VAL A 111 0.51 2.82 23.39
CA VAL A 111 0.57 2.95 21.95
C VAL A 111 -0.85 2.90 21.38
N LEU A 112 -1.31 4.00 20.80
CA LEU A 112 -2.60 4.08 20.12
C LEU A 112 -2.37 4.06 18.60
N CYS A 113 -2.96 3.09 17.91
CA CYS A 113 -2.85 2.91 16.47
C CYS A 113 -4.19 3.22 15.80
N PHE A 114 -4.28 4.35 15.09
CA PHE A 114 -5.47 4.78 14.34
C PHE A 114 -5.29 4.50 12.85
N GLY A 115 -6.19 3.75 12.25
CA GLY A 115 -6.17 3.40 10.82
C GLY A 115 -6.62 4.54 9.88
N ASN A 116 -6.84 5.75 10.41
CA ASN A 116 -7.21 6.95 9.67
C ASN A 116 -6.50 8.19 10.23
N ALA A 117 -6.44 9.25 9.42
CA ALA A 117 -5.87 10.52 9.87
C ALA A 117 -6.76 11.16 10.95
N GLN A 118 -6.13 11.55 12.06
CA GLN A 118 -6.76 12.26 13.18
C GLN A 118 -6.50 13.76 13.08
N ASP A 119 -7.42 14.56 13.59
CA ASP A 119 -7.24 16.03 13.66
C ASP A 119 -6.25 16.39 14.77
N GLU A 120 -5.02 16.71 14.37
CA GLU A 120 -3.91 17.07 15.26
C GLU A 120 -4.14 18.41 16.00
N ARG A 121 -5.17 19.18 15.64
CA ARG A 121 -5.53 20.45 16.32
C ARG A 121 -6.29 20.20 17.61
N LYS A 122 -6.91 19.02 17.78
CA LYS A 122 -7.64 18.66 18.98
C LYS A 122 -6.73 18.66 20.21
N THR A 123 -7.23 19.16 21.35
CA THR A 123 -6.44 19.34 22.58
C THR A 123 -5.88 18.03 23.11
N TRP A 124 -6.69 16.98 23.12
CA TRP A 124 -6.26 15.67 23.59
C TRP A 124 -5.15 15.06 22.71
N VAL A 125 -5.19 15.25 21.36
CA VAL A 125 -4.13 14.80 20.45
C VAL A 125 -2.83 15.58 20.72
N LYS A 126 -2.93 16.89 20.90
CA LYS A 126 -1.77 17.74 21.29
C LYS A 126 -1.16 17.32 22.61
N ALA A 127 -1.96 16.86 23.58
CA ALA A 127 -1.45 16.38 24.85
C ALA A 127 -0.55 15.16 24.67
N PHE A 128 -0.92 14.20 23.81
CA PHE A 128 -0.05 13.07 23.43
C PHE A 128 1.25 13.54 22.79
N ALA A 129 1.20 14.52 21.90
CA ALA A 129 2.39 15.07 21.24
C ALA A 129 3.40 15.69 22.21
N LYS A 130 2.91 16.37 23.27
CA LYS A 130 3.78 17.05 24.26
C LYS A 130 4.62 16.09 25.10
N LYS A 131 4.10 14.93 25.45
CA LYS A 131 4.73 13.96 26.37
C LYS A 131 5.21 12.69 25.68
N GLY A 132 4.86 12.51 24.41
CA GLY A 132 5.13 11.28 23.67
C GLY A 132 5.58 11.52 22.24
N VAL A 133 5.09 10.68 21.35
CA VAL A 133 5.30 10.72 19.92
C VAL A 133 3.96 10.78 19.22
N LEU A 134 3.74 11.81 18.43
CA LEU A 134 2.61 11.93 17.49
C LEU A 134 3.16 11.77 16.08
N GLN A 135 2.64 10.80 15.34
CA GLN A 135 3.11 10.55 13.98
C GLN A 135 1.95 10.23 13.03
N ASN A 136 1.88 11.00 11.95
CA ASN A 136 0.93 10.80 10.87
C ASN A 136 1.61 10.09 9.69
N PHE A 137 1.02 8.98 9.24
CA PHE A 137 1.48 8.19 8.11
C PHE A 137 0.51 8.37 6.93
N LYS A 138 0.89 9.23 6.00
CA LYS A 138 0.12 9.44 4.76
C LYS A 138 0.28 8.23 3.85
N LYS A 139 -0.76 7.92 3.09
CA LYS A 139 -0.72 6.90 2.04
C LYS A 139 0.35 7.24 1.01
N PHE A 140 1.07 6.22 0.56
CA PHE A 140 2.05 6.38 -0.52
C PHE A 140 1.35 6.66 -1.85
N TYR A 141 1.92 7.55 -2.63
CA TYR A 141 1.56 7.71 -4.04
C TYR A 141 2.35 6.72 -4.90
N ASP A 142 1.81 6.36 -6.06
CA ASP A 142 2.42 5.39 -6.97
C ASP A 142 3.86 5.76 -7.37
N ASN A 143 4.15 7.05 -7.51
CA ASN A 143 5.50 7.53 -7.82
C ASN A 143 6.53 7.34 -6.70
N GLN A 144 6.11 7.09 -5.47
CA GLN A 144 6.96 6.85 -4.31
C GLN A 144 7.28 5.37 -4.09
N LEU A 145 6.48 4.48 -4.68
CA LEU A 145 6.63 3.03 -4.50
C LEU A 145 7.98 2.48 -4.99
N PRO A 146 8.53 2.92 -6.14
CA PRO A 146 9.82 2.42 -6.60
C PRO A 146 10.95 2.68 -5.61
N GLU A 147 11.02 3.87 -5.04
CA GLU A 147 12.01 4.23 -4.03
C GLU A 147 11.81 3.44 -2.73
N PHE A 148 10.55 3.26 -2.31
CA PHE A 148 10.22 2.45 -1.15
C PHE A 148 10.69 1.00 -1.32
N VAL A 149 10.36 0.35 -2.45
CA VAL A 149 10.74 -1.05 -2.73
C VAL A 149 12.26 -1.19 -2.78
N ALA A 150 12.96 -0.27 -3.46
CA ALA A 150 14.42 -0.27 -3.52
C ALA A 150 15.06 -0.12 -2.14
N SER A 151 14.56 0.82 -1.32
CA SER A 151 15.02 1.05 0.05
C SER A 151 14.75 -0.15 0.96
N TYR A 152 13.59 -0.81 0.80
CA TYR A 152 13.25 -1.99 1.57
C TYR A 152 14.18 -3.16 1.26
N CYS A 153 14.43 -3.45 -0.01
CA CYS A 153 15.38 -4.47 -0.45
C CYS A 153 16.80 -4.17 0.04
N HIS A 154 17.25 -2.92 -0.08
CA HIS A 154 18.56 -2.50 0.43
C HIS A 154 18.68 -2.72 1.95
N GLY A 155 17.61 -2.44 2.71
CA GLY A 155 17.55 -2.72 4.15
C GLY A 155 17.65 -4.21 4.52
N LYS A 156 17.33 -5.11 3.56
CA LYS A 156 17.49 -6.57 3.68
C LYS A 156 18.84 -7.07 3.13
N GLY A 157 19.71 -6.18 2.66
CA GLY A 157 21.03 -6.53 2.11
C GLY A 157 21.03 -7.05 0.68
N VAL A 158 19.93 -6.84 -0.07
CA VAL A 158 19.79 -7.26 -1.47
C VAL A 158 19.56 -6.07 -2.39
N LYS A 159 20.03 -6.18 -3.64
CA LYS A 159 19.76 -5.21 -4.70
C LYS A 159 18.56 -5.69 -5.53
N ILE A 160 17.80 -4.76 -6.06
CA ILE A 160 16.66 -5.08 -6.94
C ILE A 160 16.73 -4.23 -8.21
N SER A 161 16.48 -4.85 -9.38
CA SER A 161 16.48 -4.14 -10.65
C SER A 161 15.20 -3.31 -10.83
N MET A 162 15.26 -2.23 -11.62
CA MET A 162 14.08 -1.40 -11.91
C MET A 162 12.96 -2.20 -12.57
N LYS A 163 13.30 -3.17 -13.43
CA LYS A 163 12.30 -4.06 -14.07
C LYS A 163 11.59 -4.95 -13.05
N ALA A 164 12.31 -5.48 -12.06
CA ALA A 164 11.72 -6.26 -10.97
C ALA A 164 10.84 -5.40 -10.05
N ILE A 165 11.27 -4.18 -9.71
CA ILE A 165 10.46 -3.20 -8.97
C ILE A 165 9.16 -2.93 -9.70
N GLN A 166 9.25 -2.67 -11.01
CA GLN A 166 8.10 -2.40 -11.85
C GLN A 166 7.11 -3.58 -11.81
N LEU A 167 7.57 -4.80 -12.07
CA LEU A 167 6.72 -5.99 -12.02
C LEU A 167 5.99 -6.16 -10.68
N LEU A 168 6.69 -5.94 -9.56
CA LEU A 168 6.09 -6.03 -8.23
C LEU A 168 5.00 -4.98 -8.02
N ILE A 169 5.31 -3.71 -8.32
CA ILE A 169 4.37 -2.59 -8.12
C ILE A 169 3.15 -2.74 -9.03
N GLU A 170 3.37 -3.11 -10.27
CA GLU A 170 2.33 -3.29 -11.26
C GLU A 170 1.38 -4.43 -10.90
N HIS A 171 1.91 -5.52 -10.36
CA HIS A 171 1.09 -6.69 -9.99
C HIS A 171 0.37 -6.52 -8.64
N ILE A 172 1.02 -5.87 -7.67
CA ILE A 172 0.54 -5.78 -6.29
C ILE A 172 -0.19 -4.45 -6.05
N GLY A 173 0.23 -3.39 -6.76
CA GLY A 173 -0.28 -2.04 -6.55
C GLY A 173 0.31 -1.39 -5.30
N ASN A 174 -0.49 -0.50 -4.69
CA ASN A 174 -0.10 0.32 -3.55
C ASN A 174 -0.45 -0.34 -2.20
N ASP A 175 -0.18 -1.64 -2.08
CA ASP A 175 -0.28 -2.38 -0.81
C ASP A 175 1.13 -2.67 -0.29
N LEU A 176 1.64 -1.80 0.60
CA LEU A 176 2.99 -1.93 1.14
C LEU A 176 3.18 -3.22 1.92
N LYS A 177 2.16 -3.71 2.61
CA LYS A 177 2.22 -4.94 3.40
C LYS A 177 2.39 -6.15 2.47
N ARG A 178 1.63 -6.21 1.39
CA ARG A 178 1.74 -7.26 0.39
C ARG A 178 3.05 -7.15 -0.38
N LEU A 179 3.47 -5.94 -0.79
CA LEU A 179 4.77 -5.71 -1.44
C LEU A 179 5.93 -6.24 -0.58
N THR A 180 5.98 -5.87 0.69
CA THR A 180 7.06 -6.31 1.59
C THR A 180 7.00 -7.78 1.89
N SER A 181 5.81 -8.39 2.02
CA SER A 181 5.64 -9.82 2.20
C SER A 181 6.17 -10.63 1.00
N GLU A 182 5.88 -10.18 -0.23
CA GLU A 182 6.40 -10.82 -1.44
C GLU A 182 7.93 -10.67 -1.54
N ILE A 183 8.46 -9.47 -1.24
CA ILE A 183 9.91 -9.24 -1.21
C ILE A 183 10.57 -10.14 -0.15
N ASP A 184 10.01 -10.28 1.03
CA ASP A 184 10.56 -11.13 2.10
C ASP A 184 10.61 -12.59 1.67
N LYS A 185 9.58 -13.10 0.98
CA LYS A 185 9.62 -14.45 0.38
C LYS A 185 10.75 -14.60 -0.63
N VAL A 186 10.97 -13.61 -1.48
CA VAL A 186 12.06 -13.64 -2.46
C VAL A 186 13.41 -13.62 -1.75
N VAL A 187 13.60 -12.75 -0.77
CA VAL A 187 14.86 -12.60 -0.02
C VAL A 187 15.27 -13.89 0.69
N LEU A 188 14.29 -14.67 1.21
CA LEU A 188 14.58 -15.98 1.83
C LEU A 188 15.18 -17.01 0.85
N ASN A 189 14.98 -16.81 -0.45
CA ASN A 189 15.39 -17.74 -1.51
C ASN A 189 16.58 -17.24 -2.35
N VAL A 190 17.06 -16.03 -2.08
CA VAL A 190 18.16 -15.38 -2.81
C VAL A 190 19.38 -15.27 -1.88
N LYS A 191 20.58 -15.56 -2.37
CA LYS A 191 21.80 -15.42 -1.56
C LYS A 191 22.09 -13.92 -1.30
N LEU A 192 22.59 -13.61 -0.11
CA LEU A 192 23.05 -12.27 0.24
C LEU A 192 24.10 -11.81 -0.79
N GLY A 193 23.85 -10.67 -1.44
CA GLY A 193 24.69 -10.13 -2.50
C GLY A 193 24.20 -10.39 -3.92
N ASP A 194 23.33 -11.37 -4.14
CA ASP A 194 22.66 -11.56 -5.43
C ASP A 194 21.61 -10.45 -5.64
N GLY A 195 21.41 -10.10 -6.92
CA GLY A 195 20.36 -9.14 -7.30
C GLY A 195 19.02 -9.82 -7.51
N ILE A 196 17.95 -9.10 -7.19
CA ILE A 196 16.57 -9.49 -7.57
C ILE A 196 16.28 -8.88 -8.93
N ASP A 197 16.20 -9.71 -9.96
CA ASP A 197 15.80 -9.33 -11.31
C ASP A 197 14.38 -9.83 -11.64
N ALA A 198 13.95 -9.63 -12.89
CA ALA A 198 12.63 -10.05 -13.34
C ALA A 198 12.46 -11.57 -13.35
N ASP A 199 13.54 -12.35 -13.57
CA ASP A 199 13.52 -13.80 -13.56
C ASP A 199 13.30 -14.36 -12.16
N VAL A 200 13.94 -13.73 -11.18
CA VAL A 200 13.77 -14.04 -9.76
C VAL A 200 12.32 -13.76 -9.32
N ILE A 201 11.74 -12.62 -9.73
CA ILE A 201 10.33 -12.31 -9.45
C ILE A 201 9.40 -13.34 -10.11
N GLN A 202 9.62 -13.68 -11.37
CA GLN A 202 8.83 -14.72 -12.05
C GLN A 202 8.88 -16.05 -11.29
N LYS A 203 10.06 -16.46 -10.84
CA LYS A 203 10.29 -17.73 -10.18
C LYS A 203 9.62 -17.84 -8.81
N TYR A 204 9.72 -16.78 -7.98
CA TYR A 204 9.33 -16.85 -6.57
C TYR A 204 8.02 -16.13 -6.24
N VAL A 205 7.59 -15.19 -7.07
CA VAL A 205 6.31 -14.47 -6.91
C VAL A 205 5.25 -14.98 -7.88
N GLY A 206 5.68 -15.68 -8.97
CA GLY A 206 4.77 -16.26 -9.96
C GLY A 206 4.28 -15.27 -11.01
N ILE A 207 4.87 -14.07 -11.09
CA ILE A 207 4.49 -13.06 -12.08
C ILE A 207 5.27 -13.32 -13.36
N SER A 208 4.57 -13.61 -14.46
CA SER A 208 5.20 -13.77 -15.77
C SER A 208 5.86 -12.47 -16.22
N LYS A 209 7.13 -12.52 -16.58
CA LYS A 209 7.86 -11.37 -17.14
C LYS A 209 7.48 -11.03 -18.59
N GLU A 210 6.88 -11.99 -19.30
CA GLU A 210 6.56 -11.88 -20.73
C GLU A 210 5.07 -11.74 -21.00
N TYR A 211 4.22 -12.32 -20.13
CA TYR A 211 2.78 -12.38 -20.29
C TYR A 211 2.09 -11.86 -19.03
N ASN A 212 2.05 -10.54 -18.90
CA ASN A 212 1.34 -9.84 -17.84
C ASN A 212 0.61 -8.64 -18.43
N VAL A 213 -0.25 -7.99 -17.64
CA VAL A 213 -1.08 -6.87 -18.11
C VAL A 213 -0.25 -5.66 -18.59
N PHE A 214 0.97 -5.50 -18.12
CA PHE A 214 1.84 -4.38 -18.51
C PHE A 214 2.59 -4.66 -19.80
N GLU A 215 2.97 -5.91 -20.04
CA GLU A 215 3.43 -6.32 -21.35
C GLU A 215 2.28 -6.23 -22.38
N LEU A 216 1.02 -6.48 -21.95
CA LEU A 216 -0.16 -6.19 -22.76
C LEU A 216 -0.27 -4.69 -23.05
N GLN A 217 -0.14 -3.81 -22.04
CA GLN A 217 -0.13 -2.36 -22.26
C GLN A 217 0.96 -1.94 -23.26
N LYS A 218 2.18 -2.46 -23.13
CA LYS A 218 3.27 -2.15 -24.07
C LYS A 218 2.94 -2.61 -25.48
N ALA A 219 2.39 -3.82 -25.63
CA ALA A 219 1.93 -4.30 -26.93
C ALA A 219 0.85 -3.38 -27.52
N LEU A 220 -0.10 -2.91 -26.70
CA LEU A 220 -1.12 -1.95 -27.12
C LEU A 220 -0.51 -0.59 -27.48
N ILE A 221 0.44 -0.06 -26.70
CA ILE A 221 1.15 1.19 -27.02
C ILE A 221 1.82 1.08 -28.38
N GLN A 222 2.50 -0.03 -28.65
CA GLN A 222 3.24 -0.28 -29.89
C GLN A 222 2.34 -0.75 -31.04
N ARG A 223 1.06 -1.01 -30.76
CA ARG A 223 0.10 -1.64 -31.70
C ARG A 223 0.58 -3.00 -32.20
N ASP A 224 1.29 -3.74 -31.35
CA ASP A 224 1.76 -5.10 -31.63
C ASP A 224 0.62 -6.10 -31.43
N ILE A 225 -0.12 -6.34 -32.51
CA ILE A 225 -1.29 -7.23 -32.54
C ILE A 225 -0.90 -8.66 -32.15
N LEU A 226 0.26 -9.14 -32.64
CA LEU A 226 0.70 -10.51 -32.39
C LEU A 226 0.98 -10.73 -30.90
N LYS A 227 1.77 -9.84 -30.31
CA LYS A 227 2.12 -9.92 -28.88
C LYS A 227 0.90 -9.77 -27.99
N ALA A 228 0.00 -8.82 -28.31
CA ALA A 228 -1.24 -8.63 -27.55
C ALA A 228 -2.10 -9.92 -27.54
N ASN A 229 -2.28 -10.56 -28.71
CA ASN A 229 -3.04 -11.81 -28.80
C ASN A 229 -2.37 -12.97 -28.03
N GLN A 230 -1.04 -13.12 -28.09
CA GLN A 230 -0.31 -14.12 -27.33
C GLN A 230 -0.56 -13.98 -25.82
N ILE A 231 -0.56 -12.73 -25.32
CA ILE A 231 -0.81 -12.44 -23.90
C ILE A 231 -2.26 -12.80 -23.52
N ILE A 232 -3.24 -12.45 -24.36
CA ILE A 232 -4.64 -12.79 -24.09
C ILE A 232 -4.88 -14.31 -24.10
N ILE A 233 -4.24 -15.04 -25.01
CA ILE A 233 -4.29 -16.52 -25.00
C ILE A 233 -3.70 -17.08 -23.70
N TYR A 234 -2.57 -16.53 -23.24
CA TYR A 234 -1.96 -16.93 -21.97
C TYR A 234 -2.90 -16.67 -20.79
N PHE A 235 -3.57 -15.51 -20.73
CA PHE A 235 -4.56 -15.21 -19.69
C PHE A 235 -5.74 -16.20 -19.71
N GLY A 236 -6.22 -16.54 -20.89
CA GLY A 236 -7.31 -17.53 -21.07
C GLY A 236 -6.94 -18.93 -20.61
N ASN A 237 -5.66 -19.32 -20.72
CA ASN A 237 -5.18 -20.63 -20.26
C ASN A 237 -5.00 -20.71 -18.72
N SER A 238 -4.92 -19.56 -18.04
CA SER A 238 -4.75 -19.48 -16.57
C SER A 238 -5.65 -18.40 -15.98
N PRO A 239 -6.98 -18.51 -16.08
CA PRO A 239 -7.92 -17.45 -15.68
C PRO A 239 -7.92 -17.17 -14.17
N LYS A 240 -7.60 -18.17 -13.34
CA LYS A 240 -7.49 -17.98 -11.88
C LYS A 240 -6.33 -17.08 -11.49
N ASP A 241 -5.22 -17.14 -12.23
CA ASP A 241 -4.05 -16.31 -11.99
C ASP A 241 -4.16 -14.95 -12.68
N ASN A 242 -5.02 -14.84 -13.69
CA ASN A 242 -5.23 -13.64 -14.51
C ASN A 242 -6.72 -13.31 -14.62
N PRO A 243 -7.41 -12.98 -13.51
CA PRO A 243 -8.83 -12.64 -13.54
C PRO A 243 -9.06 -11.36 -14.38
N ILE A 244 -10.16 -11.33 -15.11
CA ILE A 244 -10.46 -10.24 -16.07
C ILE A 244 -10.62 -8.88 -15.40
N GLN A 245 -11.25 -8.80 -14.21
CA GLN A 245 -11.58 -7.53 -13.57
C GLN A 245 -10.35 -6.65 -13.26
N PRO A 246 -9.27 -7.16 -12.63
CA PRO A 246 -8.03 -6.40 -12.46
C PRO A 246 -7.41 -5.94 -13.79
N ILE A 247 -7.46 -6.77 -14.84
CA ILE A 247 -6.94 -6.42 -16.17
C ILE A 247 -7.69 -5.21 -16.72
N LEU A 248 -9.03 -5.24 -16.68
CA LEU A 248 -9.87 -4.13 -17.15
C LEU A 248 -9.61 -2.84 -16.36
N ILE A 249 -9.49 -2.91 -15.04
CA ILE A 249 -9.20 -1.76 -14.18
C ILE A 249 -7.85 -1.12 -14.55
N ILE A 250 -6.81 -1.93 -14.73
CA ILE A 250 -5.48 -1.44 -15.08
C ILE A 250 -5.48 -0.79 -16.46
N LEU A 251 -6.12 -1.39 -17.47
CA LEU A 251 -6.26 -0.82 -18.80
C LEU A 251 -7.09 0.49 -18.78
N TYR A 252 -8.15 0.53 -17.98
CA TYR A 252 -8.96 1.74 -17.82
C TYR A 252 -8.15 2.89 -17.23
N ILE A 253 -7.39 2.63 -16.14
CA ILE A 253 -6.52 3.64 -15.52
C ILE A 253 -5.48 4.12 -16.53
N PHE A 254 -4.87 3.21 -17.28
CA PHE A 254 -3.87 3.54 -18.29
C PHE A 254 -4.44 4.46 -19.37
N PHE A 255 -5.51 4.06 -20.06
CA PHE A 255 -6.09 4.85 -21.14
C PHE A 255 -6.73 6.15 -20.67
N SER A 256 -7.27 6.20 -19.45
CA SER A 256 -7.75 7.45 -18.83
C SER A 256 -6.61 8.44 -18.62
N LYS A 257 -5.43 7.98 -18.17
CA LYS A 257 -4.23 8.82 -18.04
C LYS A 257 -3.74 9.30 -19.41
N VAL A 258 -3.76 8.44 -20.43
CA VAL A 258 -3.41 8.84 -21.82
C VAL A 258 -4.37 9.91 -22.33
N LEU A 259 -5.66 9.80 -22.03
CA LEU A 259 -6.67 10.80 -22.43
C LEU A 259 -6.40 12.16 -21.77
N LEU A 260 -5.98 12.18 -20.49
CA LEU A 260 -5.58 13.42 -19.81
C LEU A 260 -4.40 14.12 -20.49
N ILE A 261 -3.43 13.38 -21.01
CA ILE A 261 -2.30 13.96 -21.75
C ILE A 261 -2.78 14.66 -23.04
N GLN A 262 -3.80 14.13 -23.72
CA GLN A 262 -4.35 14.77 -24.91
C GLN A 262 -4.93 16.15 -24.63
N ALA A 263 -5.48 16.35 -23.43
CA ALA A 263 -6.02 17.64 -22.99
C ALA A 263 -4.95 18.59 -22.42
N SER A 264 -3.69 18.12 -22.24
CA SER A 264 -2.59 18.94 -21.72
C SER A 264 -1.86 19.69 -22.81
N ASN A 265 -1.52 20.96 -22.54
CA ASN A 265 -0.72 21.80 -23.42
C ASN A 265 0.78 21.47 -23.34
N ASP A 266 1.29 21.10 -22.15
CA ASP A 266 2.68 20.71 -21.96
C ASP A 266 2.81 19.19 -21.96
N LYS A 267 3.55 18.69 -22.95
CA LYS A 267 3.82 17.26 -23.16
C LYS A 267 5.29 16.90 -22.88
N SER A 268 5.99 17.68 -22.06
CA SER A 268 7.31 17.29 -21.55
C SER A 268 7.17 16.11 -20.57
N GLU A 269 8.20 15.25 -20.50
CA GLU A 269 8.18 14.07 -19.63
C GLU A 269 7.95 14.46 -18.15
N SER A 270 8.55 15.57 -17.72
CA SER A 270 8.40 16.08 -16.35
C SER A 270 6.97 16.60 -16.06
N ALA A 271 6.38 17.33 -17.00
CA ALA A 271 5.01 17.83 -16.86
C ALA A 271 4.00 16.68 -16.86
N VAL A 272 4.17 15.70 -17.74
CA VAL A 272 3.32 14.49 -17.79
C VAL A 272 3.46 13.67 -16.51
N ALA A 273 4.68 13.47 -16.01
CA ALA A 273 4.90 12.76 -14.75
C ALA A 273 4.17 13.43 -13.58
N SER A 274 4.23 14.76 -13.52
CA SER A 274 3.54 15.57 -12.50
C SER A 274 2.02 15.50 -12.65
N LEU A 275 1.50 15.66 -13.88
CA LEU A 275 0.07 15.62 -14.20
C LEU A 275 -0.54 14.28 -13.80
N LEU A 276 0.12 13.18 -14.18
CA LEU A 276 -0.37 11.82 -13.96
C LEU A 276 -0.01 11.26 -12.58
N LYS A 277 0.81 11.99 -11.80
CA LYS A 277 1.37 11.54 -10.52
C LYS A 277 2.09 10.19 -10.64
N VAL A 278 2.88 10.02 -11.71
CA VAL A 278 3.69 8.83 -11.98
C VAL A 278 5.18 9.17 -11.92
N ASN A 279 6.03 8.14 -11.78
CA ASN A 279 7.46 8.34 -11.91
C ASN A 279 7.82 8.79 -13.35
N VAL A 280 8.79 9.71 -13.50
CA VAL A 280 9.23 10.24 -14.81
C VAL A 280 9.64 9.12 -15.76
N PHE A 281 10.20 8.03 -15.24
CA PHE A 281 10.55 6.84 -16.03
C PHE A 281 9.38 6.28 -16.85
N PHE A 282 8.16 6.31 -16.30
CA PHE A 282 6.96 5.80 -16.98
C PHE A 282 6.29 6.84 -17.89
N ALA A 283 6.60 8.13 -17.73
CA ALA A 283 5.98 9.20 -18.52
C ALA A 283 6.16 8.99 -20.03
N LYS A 284 7.30 8.41 -20.44
CA LYS A 284 7.60 8.11 -21.85
C LYS A 284 6.61 7.14 -22.48
N ASP A 285 6.18 6.11 -21.76
CA ASP A 285 5.22 5.12 -22.26
C ASP A 285 3.84 5.75 -22.47
N TYR A 286 3.40 6.59 -21.52
CA TYR A 286 2.16 7.35 -21.66
C TYR A 286 2.20 8.35 -22.81
N LEU A 287 3.35 9.02 -23.03
CA LEU A 287 3.56 9.93 -24.16
C LEU A 287 3.53 9.18 -25.49
N ASN A 288 4.15 8.01 -25.59
CA ASN A 288 4.10 7.17 -26.77
C ASN A 288 2.67 6.74 -27.09
N ALA A 289 1.92 6.30 -26.08
CA ALA A 289 0.51 5.97 -26.24
C ALA A 289 -0.30 7.19 -26.74
N SER A 290 -0.07 8.38 -26.16
CA SER A 290 -0.80 9.59 -26.57
C SER A 290 -0.53 10.02 -28.03
N ARG A 291 0.60 9.61 -28.61
CA ARG A 291 0.90 9.83 -30.04
C ARG A 291 0.21 8.81 -30.94
N ASN A 292 0.03 7.57 -30.47
CA ASN A 292 -0.51 6.46 -31.24
C ASN A 292 -2.03 6.38 -31.22
N TYR A 293 -2.69 7.05 -30.27
CA TYR A 293 -4.14 7.05 -30.11
C TYR A 293 -4.68 8.48 -30.13
N SER A 294 -5.57 8.79 -31.07
CA SER A 294 -6.26 10.08 -31.13
C SER A 294 -7.24 10.24 -29.96
N PHE A 295 -7.63 11.49 -29.65
CA PHE A 295 -8.63 11.78 -28.62
C PHE A 295 -9.94 10.99 -28.85
N GLN A 296 -10.42 10.96 -30.10
CA GLN A 296 -11.63 10.24 -30.47
C GLN A 296 -11.48 8.74 -30.23
N LYS A 297 -10.32 8.14 -30.62
CA LYS A 297 -10.06 6.72 -30.37
C LYS A 297 -9.97 6.39 -28.88
N LEU A 298 -9.33 7.25 -28.09
CA LEU A 298 -9.26 7.08 -26.63
C LEU A 298 -10.64 7.10 -25.99
N THR A 299 -11.54 7.99 -26.43
CA THR A 299 -12.92 8.04 -25.94
C THR A 299 -13.68 6.75 -26.27
N GLN A 300 -13.48 6.19 -27.49
CA GLN A 300 -14.04 4.89 -27.85
C GLN A 300 -13.47 3.76 -27.00
N ILE A 301 -12.16 3.74 -26.75
CA ILE A 301 -11.51 2.73 -25.90
C ILE A 301 -12.10 2.74 -24.48
N ILE A 302 -12.31 3.92 -23.90
CA ILE A 302 -12.96 4.03 -22.58
C ILE A 302 -14.38 3.44 -22.60
N HIS A 303 -15.12 3.67 -23.69
CA HIS A 303 -16.44 3.09 -23.88
C HIS A 303 -16.38 1.55 -24.01
N PHE A 304 -15.44 0.99 -24.78
CA PHE A 304 -15.28 -0.46 -24.93
C PHE A 304 -14.86 -1.11 -23.61
N LEU A 305 -13.99 -0.46 -22.84
CA LEU A 305 -13.61 -0.94 -21.48
C LEU A 305 -14.82 -0.99 -20.56
N LYS A 306 -15.70 0.02 -20.60
CA LYS A 306 -16.95 0.01 -19.83
C LYS A 306 -17.85 -1.17 -20.24
N ILE A 307 -18.01 -1.42 -21.54
CA ILE A 307 -18.82 -2.55 -22.03
C ILE A 307 -18.19 -3.88 -21.57
N ALA A 308 -16.88 -4.03 -21.68
CA ALA A 308 -16.18 -5.23 -21.23
C ALA A 308 -16.34 -5.46 -19.71
N ASP A 309 -16.30 -4.40 -18.91
CA ASP A 309 -16.54 -4.49 -17.46
C ASP A 309 -17.97 -4.92 -17.12
N LEU A 310 -18.98 -4.34 -17.79
CA LEU A 310 -20.37 -4.76 -17.62
C LEU A 310 -20.56 -6.24 -18.00
N LYS A 311 -20.00 -6.66 -19.12
CA LYS A 311 -20.04 -8.04 -19.58
C LYS A 311 -19.37 -9.00 -18.60
N SER A 312 -18.18 -8.65 -18.09
CA SER A 312 -17.47 -9.46 -17.10
C SER A 312 -18.24 -9.66 -15.77
N LYS A 313 -19.24 -8.82 -15.51
CA LYS A 313 -20.13 -8.89 -14.36
C LYS A 313 -21.50 -9.55 -14.68
N GLY A 314 -21.66 -10.09 -15.88
CA GLY A 314 -22.90 -10.74 -16.31
C GLY A 314 -24.02 -9.80 -16.74
N VAL A 315 -23.73 -8.49 -16.94
CA VAL A 315 -24.72 -7.53 -17.43
C VAL A 315 -24.73 -7.56 -18.97
N GLU A 316 -25.91 -7.76 -19.56
CA GLU A 316 -26.13 -7.81 -21.02
C GLU A 316 -25.38 -8.94 -21.75
N THR A 317 -25.00 -10.00 -21.04
CA THR A 317 -24.33 -11.15 -21.67
C THR A 317 -25.22 -12.38 -21.69
N GLY A 318 -25.18 -13.07 -22.86
CA GLY A 318 -25.25 -14.51 -22.85
C GLY A 318 -23.99 -15.10 -22.19
N GLU A 319 -23.77 -16.41 -22.31
CA GLU A 319 -22.60 -17.14 -21.75
C GLU A 319 -21.27 -16.79 -22.46
N GLU A 320 -20.90 -15.48 -22.53
CA GLU A 320 -19.58 -15.09 -23.08
C GLU A 320 -18.48 -15.43 -22.05
N ILE A 321 -17.47 -16.17 -22.50
CA ILE A 321 -16.31 -16.54 -21.67
C ILE A 321 -15.39 -15.33 -21.52
N GLU A 322 -14.80 -15.11 -20.33
CA GLU A 322 -13.93 -13.96 -20.01
C GLU A 322 -12.82 -13.71 -21.06
N VAL A 323 -12.22 -14.78 -21.60
CA VAL A 323 -11.17 -14.66 -22.65
C VAL A 323 -11.72 -14.08 -23.94
N ASP A 324 -12.95 -14.34 -24.31
CA ASP A 324 -13.54 -13.82 -25.53
C ASP A 324 -13.93 -12.35 -25.37
N ILE A 325 -14.35 -11.94 -24.19
CA ILE A 325 -14.53 -10.51 -23.85
C ILE A 325 -13.20 -9.76 -24.01
N LEU A 326 -12.09 -10.34 -23.50
CA LEU A 326 -10.76 -9.72 -23.65
C LEU A 326 -10.31 -9.68 -25.11
N LYS A 327 -10.47 -10.76 -25.88
CA LYS A 327 -10.13 -10.78 -27.33
C LYS A 327 -10.86 -9.69 -28.09
N LYS A 328 -12.17 -9.57 -27.88
CA LYS A 328 -12.99 -8.54 -28.51
C LYS A 328 -12.53 -7.13 -28.11
N LEU A 329 -12.30 -6.91 -26.82
CA LEU A 329 -11.79 -5.62 -26.34
C LEU A 329 -10.46 -5.25 -26.99
N ILE A 330 -9.49 -6.17 -27.04
CA ILE A 330 -8.18 -5.91 -27.66
C ILE A 330 -8.28 -5.65 -29.15
N PHE A 331 -9.16 -6.37 -29.83
CA PHE A 331 -9.47 -6.10 -31.23
C PHE A 331 -9.98 -4.67 -31.42
N GLU A 332 -10.98 -4.26 -30.64
CA GLU A 332 -11.55 -2.90 -30.68
C GLU A 332 -10.55 -1.80 -30.32
N ILE A 333 -9.57 -2.07 -29.47
CA ILE A 333 -8.52 -1.12 -29.12
C ILE A 333 -7.53 -0.94 -30.28
N LEU A 334 -7.15 -2.03 -30.95
CA LEU A 334 -6.09 -2.02 -31.96
C LEU A 334 -6.56 -1.62 -33.38
N HIS A 335 -7.84 -1.77 -33.68
CA HIS A 335 -8.47 -1.40 -34.98
C HIS A 335 -9.38 -0.20 -34.81
#